data_1a6df333f428bccf8e84a7d1431bbb89
#
_entry.id   1a6df333f428bccf8e84a7d1431bbb89
#
_cell.length_a   1.000
_cell.length_b   1.000
_cell.length_c   1.000
_cell.angle_alpha   90.00
_cell.angle_beta   90.00
_cell.angle_gamma   90.00
#
_symmetry.space_group_name_H-M   'P 1'
#
loop_
_entity.id
_entity.type
_entity.pdbx_description
1 polymer ?
#
loop_
_entity_poly.entity_id
_entity_poly.type
_entity_poly.pdbx_seq_one_letter_code
_entity_poly.pdbx_strand_id
1 'polypeptide(L)'
;MEREYEKNFYVEKASDIAARAQYDDNGFAKVELLPGVYHGGIQSFKCFLKAGHKVSPELFADKSVVIFFGKGEGELTDCDGVHKITEVAFYVPFMDKEKYEIHAIEDMEFVYNVIEMNQWDRAAFDRWHIRLPYFRLHSECVQYIQDCKGPNTEARMILCPKWHGRIILGTTRAVGEGTVEKGHPKVHQLNYCLGDSDFHMSVGYKAENNMETVQHHAGDWSFIPAGADHDLVSDPGKEVYYIWFEHYTDEQAMAKM
;
A
#
# COMPACT_ATOMS: atom_id res chain seq x y z
N MET A 1 -3.19 25.28 -13.15
CA MET A 1 -4.10 24.62 -12.19
C MET A 1 -3.44 24.72 -10.83
N GLU A 2 -4.12 25.20 -9.80
CA GLU A 2 -3.58 25.22 -8.44
C GLU A 2 -3.41 23.77 -7.98
N ARG A 3 -2.23 23.43 -7.46
CA ARG A 3 -1.93 22.08 -7.01
C ARG A 3 -2.37 21.95 -5.56
N GLU A 4 -2.97 20.82 -5.22
CA GLU A 4 -3.43 20.54 -3.86
C GLU A 4 -2.26 20.37 -2.87
N TYR A 5 -1.12 19.86 -3.38
CA TYR A 5 0.07 19.58 -2.59
C TYR A 5 1.25 20.46 -3.04
N GLU A 6 2.06 20.91 -2.07
CA GLU A 6 3.22 21.77 -2.30
C GLU A 6 4.32 21.09 -3.12
N LYS A 7 4.51 19.78 -2.91
CA LYS A 7 5.51 18.98 -3.63
C LYS A 7 4.83 18.01 -4.58
N ASN A 8 5.54 17.65 -5.64
CA ASN A 8 5.11 16.62 -6.58
C ASN A 8 5.35 15.20 -6.05
N PHE A 9 6.24 15.06 -5.04
CA PHE A 9 6.69 13.78 -4.54
C PHE A 9 7.10 13.88 -3.07
N TYR A 10 6.66 12.91 -2.28
CA TYR A 10 6.99 12.79 -0.86
C TYR A 10 7.54 11.41 -0.60
N VAL A 11 8.70 11.31 0.06
CA VAL A 11 9.39 10.05 0.34
C VAL A 11 9.80 9.99 1.79
N GLU A 12 9.64 8.84 2.41
CA GLU A 12 10.13 8.54 3.74
C GLU A 12 10.97 7.25 3.69
N LYS A 13 12.22 7.34 4.15
CA LYS A 13 13.17 6.24 4.09
C LYS A 13 12.92 5.21 5.19
N ALA A 14 13.10 3.94 4.86
CA ALA A 14 12.95 2.84 5.81
C ALA A 14 13.81 3.03 7.08
N SER A 15 15.03 3.58 6.94
CA SER A 15 15.91 3.92 8.06
C SER A 15 15.32 4.98 8.99
N ASP A 16 14.70 6.02 8.43
CA ASP A 16 14.11 7.12 9.19
C ASP A 16 12.83 6.67 9.89
N ILE A 17 12.05 5.81 9.24
CA ILE A 17 10.88 5.17 9.84
C ILE A 17 11.32 4.30 11.03
N ALA A 18 12.30 3.41 10.82
CA ALA A 18 12.81 2.52 11.87
C ALA A 18 13.41 3.28 13.06
N ALA A 19 14.08 4.40 12.82
CA ALA A 19 14.65 5.24 13.88
C ALA A 19 13.58 5.86 14.82
N ARG A 20 12.33 5.98 14.36
CA ARG A 20 11.19 6.47 15.16
C ARG A 20 10.42 5.35 15.88
N ALA A 21 10.75 4.09 15.62
CA ALA A 21 10.05 2.96 16.22
C ALA A 21 10.33 2.88 17.73
N GLN A 22 9.26 2.92 18.51
CA GLN A 22 9.28 2.75 19.95
C GLN A 22 8.44 1.53 20.30
N TYR A 23 9.11 0.47 20.74
CA TYR A 23 8.43 -0.78 21.10
C TYR A 23 7.78 -0.66 22.48
N ASP A 24 6.56 -1.15 22.57
CA ASP A 24 5.88 -1.38 23.83
C ASP A 24 6.34 -2.69 24.52
N ASP A 25 5.78 -2.98 25.69
CA ASP A 25 6.09 -4.20 26.47
C ASP A 25 5.65 -5.49 25.74
N ASN A 26 4.80 -5.37 24.72
CA ASN A 26 4.36 -6.49 23.88
C ASN A 26 5.21 -6.64 22.62
N GLY A 27 6.35 -5.97 22.52
CA GLY A 27 7.23 -6.03 21.36
C GLY A 27 6.62 -5.44 20.08
N PHE A 28 5.62 -4.55 20.20
CA PHE A 28 4.96 -3.89 19.07
C PHE A 28 5.36 -2.43 18.99
N ALA A 29 5.63 -1.94 17.78
CA ALA A 29 5.84 -0.52 17.50
C ALA A 29 5.01 -0.11 16.28
N LYS A 30 4.44 1.11 16.33
CA LYS A 30 3.62 1.70 15.27
C LYS A 30 4.10 3.11 14.98
N VAL A 31 4.51 3.38 13.74
CA VAL A 31 5.08 4.66 13.28
C VAL A 31 4.21 5.21 12.17
N GLU A 32 3.66 6.40 12.33
CA GLU A 32 2.90 7.08 11.28
C GLU A 32 3.81 7.44 10.10
N LEU A 33 3.38 7.15 8.89
CA LEU A 33 4.08 7.41 7.63
C LEU A 33 3.65 8.75 7.05
N LEU A 34 4.61 9.61 6.70
CA LEU A 34 4.40 10.96 6.17
C LEU A 34 3.31 11.74 6.96
N PRO A 35 3.47 11.91 8.29
CA PRO A 35 2.45 12.51 9.13
C PRO A 35 2.06 13.91 8.65
N GLY A 36 0.74 14.15 8.53
CA GLY A 36 0.21 15.45 8.10
C GLY A 36 0.42 15.79 6.63
N VAL A 37 0.94 14.87 5.81
CA VAL A 37 1.13 15.10 4.36
C VAL A 37 -0.12 14.75 3.57
N TYR A 38 -0.65 13.55 3.73
CA TYR A 38 -1.80 13.11 2.96
C TYR A 38 -3.12 13.56 3.60
N HIS A 39 -3.98 14.26 2.83
CA HIS A 39 -5.23 14.83 3.32
C HIS A 39 -6.48 14.08 2.84
N GLY A 40 -6.32 13.04 2.03
CA GLY A 40 -7.43 12.30 1.40
C GLY A 40 -8.18 11.33 2.32
N GLY A 41 -7.90 11.33 3.63
CA GLY A 41 -8.58 10.46 4.59
C GLY A 41 -7.95 9.07 4.73
N ILE A 42 -6.69 8.89 4.33
CA ILE A 42 -5.91 7.68 4.63
C ILE A 42 -4.78 8.05 5.59
N GLN A 43 -4.71 7.34 6.73
CA GLN A 43 -3.56 7.34 7.61
C GLN A 43 -2.83 6.01 7.48
N SER A 44 -1.56 6.06 7.14
CA SER A 44 -0.71 4.88 6.99
C SER A 44 0.30 4.79 8.11
N PHE A 45 0.51 3.58 8.61
CA PHE A 45 1.45 3.32 9.70
C PHE A 45 2.35 2.14 9.33
N LYS A 46 3.64 2.28 9.53
CA LYS A 46 4.58 1.16 9.56
C LYS A 46 4.52 0.52 10.94
N CYS A 47 4.26 -0.75 10.96
CA CYS A 47 4.19 -1.56 12.17
C CYS A 47 5.34 -2.56 12.20
N PHE A 48 5.89 -2.76 13.39
CA PHE A 48 6.93 -3.73 13.70
C PHE A 48 6.45 -4.61 14.84
N LEU A 49 6.54 -5.92 14.69
CA LEU A 49 6.15 -6.88 15.72
C LEU A 49 7.28 -7.90 15.89
N LYS A 50 7.79 -8.02 17.12
CA LYS A 50 8.88 -8.93 17.46
C LYS A 50 8.43 -10.38 17.44
N ALA A 51 9.34 -11.28 17.05
CA ALA A 51 9.13 -12.73 17.08
C ALA A 51 8.58 -13.22 18.43
N GLY A 52 7.58 -14.07 18.40
CA GLY A 52 6.89 -14.63 19.57
C GLY A 52 5.84 -13.71 20.20
N HIS A 53 5.67 -12.48 19.69
CA HIS A 53 4.69 -11.52 20.19
C HIS A 53 3.42 -11.49 19.36
N LYS A 54 2.37 -10.91 19.94
CA LYS A 54 1.05 -10.80 19.33
C LYS A 54 0.51 -9.38 19.44
N VAL A 55 -0.29 -8.98 18.45
CA VAL A 55 -1.04 -7.73 18.48
C VAL A 55 -2.46 -7.95 17.96
N SER A 56 -3.44 -7.35 18.65
CA SER A 56 -4.81 -7.22 18.17
C SER A 56 -5.06 -5.75 17.85
N PRO A 57 -4.98 -5.35 16.56
CA PRO A 57 -5.16 -3.97 16.17
C PRO A 57 -6.55 -3.43 16.49
N GLU A 58 -6.65 -2.10 16.58
CA GLU A 58 -7.92 -1.39 16.80
C GLU A 58 -8.92 -1.68 15.68
N LEU A 59 -10.20 -1.76 16.06
CA LEU A 59 -11.33 -1.95 15.15
C LEU A 59 -12.13 -0.66 15.02
N PHE A 60 -12.63 -0.42 13.81
CA PHE A 60 -13.40 0.79 13.49
C PHE A 60 -14.76 0.43 12.92
N ALA A 61 -15.82 1.05 13.46
CA ALA A 61 -17.18 0.88 12.95
C ALA A 61 -17.44 1.67 11.66
N ASP A 62 -16.68 2.74 11.45
CA ASP A 62 -16.93 3.75 10.40
C ASP A 62 -15.73 3.99 9.47
N LYS A 63 -14.60 3.33 9.72
CA LYS A 63 -13.40 3.35 8.88
C LYS A 63 -13.07 1.96 8.39
N SER A 64 -12.41 1.91 7.27
CA SER A 64 -11.86 0.68 6.74
C SER A 64 -10.38 0.52 7.11
N VAL A 65 -9.90 -0.71 7.09
CA VAL A 65 -8.50 -1.04 7.31
C VAL A 65 -8.00 -1.92 6.18
N VAL A 66 -6.78 -1.64 5.70
CA VAL A 66 -6.06 -2.51 4.77
C VAL A 66 -4.65 -2.72 5.29
N ILE A 67 -4.23 -3.97 5.44
CA ILE A 67 -2.92 -4.35 5.97
C ILE A 67 -2.09 -4.99 4.86
N PHE A 68 -0.82 -4.57 4.74
CA PHE A 68 0.18 -5.15 3.85
C PHE A 68 1.28 -5.79 4.68
N PHE A 69 1.39 -7.12 4.71
CA PHE A 69 2.49 -7.84 5.34
C PHE A 69 3.67 -7.89 4.35
N GLY A 70 4.75 -7.19 4.66
CA GLY A 70 5.87 -7.03 3.74
C GLY A 70 7.11 -7.82 4.10
N LYS A 71 7.26 -8.24 5.38
CA LYS A 71 8.44 -8.96 5.85
C LYS A 71 8.15 -9.78 7.10
N GLY A 72 8.84 -10.92 7.21
CA GLY A 72 8.73 -11.86 8.33
C GLY A 72 7.56 -12.83 8.17
N GLU A 73 7.66 -13.97 8.85
CA GLU A 73 6.61 -14.98 8.89
C GLU A 73 5.75 -14.86 10.14
N GLY A 74 4.46 -15.23 10.01
CA GLY A 74 3.53 -15.15 11.12
C GLY A 74 2.20 -15.84 10.83
N GLU A 75 1.25 -15.59 11.72
CA GLU A 75 -0.12 -16.06 11.61
C GLU A 75 -1.09 -14.91 11.87
N LEU A 76 -2.18 -14.88 11.11
CA LEU A 76 -3.32 -14.03 11.36
C LEU A 76 -4.50 -14.94 11.74
N THR A 77 -5.10 -14.68 12.89
CA THR A 77 -6.29 -15.41 13.36
C THR A 77 -7.49 -14.48 13.31
N ASP A 78 -8.54 -14.91 12.64
CA ASP A 78 -9.84 -14.22 12.56
C ASP A 78 -11.00 -15.24 12.68
N CYS A 79 -12.22 -14.85 12.31
CA CYS A 79 -13.40 -15.71 12.34
C CYS A 79 -13.35 -16.87 11.33
N ASP A 80 -12.61 -16.73 10.25
CA ASP A 80 -12.43 -17.79 9.24
C ASP A 80 -11.35 -18.80 9.67
N GLY A 81 -10.58 -18.51 10.73
CA GLY A 81 -9.56 -19.37 11.30
C GLY A 81 -8.16 -18.78 11.34
N VAL A 82 -7.15 -19.64 11.19
CA VAL A 82 -5.74 -19.24 11.19
C VAL A 82 -5.20 -19.21 9.77
N HIS A 83 -4.72 -18.04 9.36
CA HIS A 83 -4.07 -17.80 8.08
C HIS A 83 -2.56 -17.70 8.28
N LYS A 84 -1.78 -18.49 7.56
CA LYS A 84 -0.31 -18.42 7.62
C LYS A 84 0.21 -17.32 6.72
N ILE A 85 1.06 -16.46 7.25
CA ILE A 85 1.77 -15.41 6.51
C ILE A 85 3.17 -15.93 6.23
N THR A 86 3.39 -16.46 5.03
CA THR A 86 4.65 -17.10 4.60
C THR A 86 5.34 -16.33 3.46
N GLU A 87 4.72 -15.29 2.98
CA GLU A 87 5.18 -14.37 1.95
C GLU A 87 4.46 -13.03 2.10
N VAL A 88 4.67 -12.10 1.19
CA VAL A 88 3.86 -10.87 1.10
C VAL A 88 2.39 -11.25 1.09
N ALA A 89 1.62 -10.65 2.00
CA ALA A 89 0.20 -10.95 2.17
C ALA A 89 -0.61 -9.68 2.42
N PHE A 90 -1.92 -9.79 2.23
CA PHE A 90 -2.87 -8.69 2.37
C PHE A 90 -4.04 -9.11 3.22
N TYR A 91 -4.49 -8.19 4.07
CA TYR A 91 -5.65 -8.43 4.91
C TYR A 91 -6.57 -7.21 4.98
N VAL A 92 -7.87 -7.47 4.90
CA VAL A 92 -8.93 -6.48 5.08
C VAL A 92 -9.91 -7.06 6.10
N PRO A 93 -9.96 -6.54 7.34
CA PRO A 93 -10.92 -6.97 8.34
C PRO A 93 -12.33 -6.51 7.98
N PHE A 94 -13.34 -7.16 8.56
CA PHE A 94 -14.72 -6.71 8.43
C PHE A 94 -15.03 -5.61 9.47
N MET A 95 -14.39 -4.45 9.33
CA MET A 95 -14.56 -3.28 10.21
C MET A 95 -14.47 -3.67 11.70
N ASP A 96 -15.50 -3.36 12.50
CA ASP A 96 -15.61 -3.71 13.92
C ASP A 96 -16.40 -5.01 14.19
N LYS A 97 -16.82 -5.70 13.13
CA LYS A 97 -17.70 -6.88 13.26
C LYS A 97 -17.01 -8.05 13.92
N GLU A 98 -15.71 -8.17 13.67
CA GLU A 98 -14.94 -9.31 14.16
C GLU A 98 -13.53 -8.92 14.57
N LYS A 99 -13.04 -9.50 15.66
CA LYS A 99 -11.67 -9.32 16.13
C LYS A 99 -10.72 -10.19 15.33
N TYR A 100 -9.49 -9.71 15.19
CA TYR A 100 -8.39 -10.48 14.64
C TYR A 100 -7.12 -10.25 15.45
N GLU A 101 -6.19 -11.19 15.35
CA GLU A 101 -4.89 -11.17 16.04
C GLU A 101 -3.79 -11.52 15.05
N ILE A 102 -2.70 -10.79 15.10
CA ILE A 102 -1.47 -11.06 14.34
C ILE A 102 -0.46 -11.62 15.34
N HIS A 103 0.13 -12.79 15.04
CA HIS A 103 1.18 -13.45 15.80
C HIS A 103 2.45 -13.54 14.95
N ALA A 104 3.52 -12.94 15.40
CA ALA A 104 4.82 -12.99 14.74
C ALA A 104 5.57 -14.29 15.08
N ILE A 105 5.91 -15.10 14.08
CA ILE A 105 6.83 -16.22 14.22
C ILE A 105 8.26 -15.74 14.09
N GLU A 106 8.51 -14.85 13.13
CA GLU A 106 9.73 -14.08 12.97
C GLU A 106 9.47 -12.61 13.27
N ASP A 107 10.51 -11.76 13.33
CA ASP A 107 10.32 -10.31 13.38
C ASP A 107 9.56 -9.84 12.13
N MET A 108 8.35 -9.33 12.32
CA MET A 108 7.47 -8.91 11.24
C MET A 108 7.47 -7.41 11.02
N GLU A 109 7.33 -7.03 9.75
CA GLU A 109 7.06 -5.65 9.32
C GLU A 109 5.82 -5.62 8.42
N PHE A 110 4.87 -4.75 8.75
CA PHE A 110 3.66 -4.57 7.96
C PHE A 110 3.22 -3.10 7.92
N VAL A 111 2.47 -2.74 6.89
CA VAL A 111 1.84 -1.43 6.78
C VAL A 111 0.36 -1.56 7.13
N TYR A 112 -0.09 -0.71 8.04
CA TYR A 112 -1.47 -0.66 8.54
C TYR A 112 -2.10 0.65 8.07
N ASN A 113 -3.08 0.57 7.18
CA ASN A 113 -3.75 1.73 6.60
C ASN A 113 -5.16 1.84 7.17
N VAL A 114 -5.48 3.00 7.73
CA VAL A 114 -6.81 3.37 8.21
C VAL A 114 -7.42 4.35 7.21
N ILE A 115 -8.60 4.03 6.69
CA ILE A 115 -9.20 4.72 5.56
C ILE A 115 -10.57 5.26 5.98
N GLU A 116 -10.76 6.56 5.87
CA GLU A 116 -12.05 7.20 6.05
C GLU A 116 -12.97 6.91 4.87
N MET A 117 -14.16 6.44 5.16
CA MET A 117 -15.17 6.13 4.14
C MET A 117 -16.20 7.26 4.06
N ASN A 118 -16.27 7.92 2.92
CA ASN A 118 -17.33 8.88 2.66
C ASN A 118 -18.66 8.18 2.31
N GLN A 119 -19.71 8.93 2.03
CA GLN A 119 -21.02 8.37 1.70
C GLN A 119 -21.00 7.50 0.43
N TRP A 120 -20.22 7.90 -0.56
CA TRP A 120 -20.08 7.11 -1.79
C TRP A 120 -19.33 5.80 -1.55
N ASP A 121 -18.22 5.84 -0.78
CA ASP A 121 -17.44 4.65 -0.41
C ASP A 121 -18.33 3.62 0.27
N ARG A 122 -19.17 4.05 1.21
CA ARG A 122 -20.11 3.18 1.92
C ARG A 122 -21.13 2.57 0.96
N ALA A 123 -21.72 3.37 0.07
CA ALA A 123 -22.66 2.87 -0.92
C ALA A 123 -22.02 1.91 -1.94
N ALA A 124 -20.80 2.18 -2.35
CA ALA A 124 -20.03 1.29 -3.23
C ALA A 124 -19.69 -0.01 -2.51
N PHE A 125 -19.22 0.07 -1.27
CA PHE A 125 -18.94 -1.06 -0.41
C PHE A 125 -20.18 -1.94 -0.22
N ASP A 126 -21.31 -1.39 0.18
CA ASP A 126 -22.57 -2.13 0.38
C ASP A 126 -23.03 -2.88 -0.87
N ARG A 127 -22.71 -2.36 -2.04
CA ARG A 127 -23.14 -2.93 -3.32
C ARG A 127 -22.18 -3.93 -3.94
N TRP A 128 -20.86 -3.73 -3.76
CA TRP A 128 -19.85 -4.47 -4.54
C TRP A 128 -18.73 -5.06 -3.71
N HIS A 129 -18.75 -4.94 -2.38
CA HIS A 129 -17.65 -5.42 -1.54
C HIS A 129 -17.32 -6.89 -1.80
N ILE A 130 -16.04 -7.20 -1.68
CA ILE A 130 -15.58 -8.58 -1.58
C ILE A 130 -16.10 -9.21 -0.29
N ARG A 131 -16.04 -10.55 -0.21
CA ARG A 131 -16.26 -11.23 1.07
C ARG A 131 -15.22 -10.77 2.08
N LEU A 132 -15.67 -10.34 3.26
CA LEU A 132 -14.84 -9.97 4.39
C LEU A 132 -15.04 -10.93 5.58
N PRO A 133 -14.00 -11.16 6.41
CA PRO A 133 -12.63 -10.68 6.23
C PRO A 133 -11.99 -11.23 4.95
N TYR A 134 -11.01 -10.48 4.40
CA TYR A 134 -10.32 -10.87 3.17
C TYR A 134 -8.84 -11.05 3.47
N PHE A 135 -8.33 -12.27 3.36
CA PHE A 135 -6.92 -12.61 3.42
C PHE A 135 -6.45 -13.18 2.08
N ARG A 136 -5.28 -12.75 1.60
CA ARG A 136 -4.63 -13.34 0.42
C ARG A 136 -3.11 -13.29 0.56
N LEU A 137 -2.46 -14.39 0.18
CA LEU A 137 -1.05 -14.41 -0.13
C LEU A 137 -0.82 -13.75 -1.50
N HIS A 138 0.33 -13.12 -1.71
CA HIS A 138 0.65 -12.47 -2.98
C HIS A 138 0.55 -13.45 -4.17
N SER A 139 1.05 -14.68 -4.00
CA SER A 139 0.99 -15.73 -5.01
C SER A 139 -0.44 -16.12 -5.45
N GLU A 140 -1.44 -15.90 -4.60
CA GLU A 140 -2.85 -16.18 -4.87
C GLU A 140 -3.56 -15.03 -5.61
N CYS A 141 -2.94 -13.86 -5.69
CA CYS A 141 -3.53 -12.68 -6.32
C CYS A 141 -3.49 -12.78 -7.84
N VAL A 142 -4.49 -12.21 -8.50
CA VAL A 142 -4.65 -12.31 -9.97
C VAL A 142 -3.56 -11.52 -10.68
N GLN A 143 -2.78 -12.20 -11.51
CA GLN A 143 -1.83 -11.56 -12.41
C GLN A 143 -2.55 -10.90 -13.58
N TYR A 144 -2.10 -9.71 -14.00
CA TYR A 144 -2.62 -8.98 -15.14
C TYR A 144 -1.48 -8.35 -15.94
N ILE A 145 -1.79 -7.94 -17.19
CA ILE A 145 -0.86 -7.27 -18.09
C ILE A 145 -1.32 -5.83 -18.30
N GLN A 146 -0.38 -4.91 -18.36
CA GLN A 146 -0.63 -3.50 -18.60
C GLN A 146 0.44 -2.94 -19.55
N ASP A 147 0.01 -2.19 -20.57
CA ASP A 147 0.87 -1.72 -21.67
C ASP A 147 2.02 -0.81 -21.23
N CYS A 148 1.87 -0.10 -20.10
CA CYS A 148 2.91 0.78 -19.55
C CYS A 148 4.06 0.03 -18.84
N LYS A 149 3.96 -1.31 -18.71
CA LYS A 149 4.93 -2.16 -18.01
C LYS A 149 5.74 -2.98 -19.01
N GLY A 150 7.01 -3.19 -18.70
CA GLY A 150 7.89 -4.02 -19.51
C GLY A 150 7.42 -5.48 -19.60
N PRO A 151 7.89 -6.24 -20.61
CA PRO A 151 7.40 -7.58 -20.90
C PRO A 151 7.71 -8.62 -19.80
N ASN A 152 8.75 -8.37 -18.98
CA ASN A 152 9.13 -9.25 -17.87
C ASN A 152 8.61 -8.73 -16.51
N THR A 153 7.63 -7.83 -16.53
CA THR A 153 7.04 -7.27 -15.32
C THR A 153 5.89 -8.15 -14.85
N GLU A 154 5.96 -8.59 -13.61
CA GLU A 154 4.85 -9.22 -12.90
C GLU A 154 3.99 -8.14 -12.23
N ALA A 155 2.73 -8.09 -12.55
CA ALA A 155 1.75 -7.22 -11.90
C ALA A 155 0.58 -8.03 -11.38
N ARG A 156 0.18 -7.79 -10.11
CA ARG A 156 -0.94 -8.48 -9.48
C ARG A 156 -1.94 -7.51 -8.90
N MET A 157 -3.21 -7.82 -9.09
CA MET A 157 -4.33 -7.08 -8.53
C MET A 157 -4.76 -7.73 -7.21
N ILE A 158 -4.83 -6.93 -6.15
CA ILE A 158 -5.23 -7.36 -4.81
C ILE A 158 -6.66 -6.90 -4.51
N LEU A 159 -6.91 -5.61 -4.66
CA LEU A 159 -8.25 -5.03 -4.53
C LEU A 159 -8.63 -4.37 -5.85
N CYS A 160 -9.69 -4.89 -6.48
CA CYS A 160 -10.24 -4.32 -7.70
C CYS A 160 -11.00 -3.01 -7.42
N PRO A 161 -11.22 -2.18 -8.45
CA PRO A 161 -12.05 -0.98 -8.31
C PRO A 161 -13.41 -1.27 -7.68
N LYS A 162 -13.86 -0.42 -6.78
CA LYS A 162 -15.16 -0.47 -6.09
C LYS A 162 -15.31 -1.53 -5.01
N TRP A 163 -14.46 -2.54 -4.95
CA TRP A 163 -14.58 -3.59 -3.93
C TRP A 163 -14.45 -3.05 -2.52
N HIS A 164 -13.74 -1.95 -2.36
CA HIS A 164 -13.47 -1.33 -1.08
C HIS A 164 -13.51 0.21 -1.16
N GLY A 165 -14.60 0.75 -1.71
CA GLY A 165 -14.75 2.17 -1.95
C GLY A 165 -13.85 2.68 -3.07
N ARG A 166 -13.23 3.85 -2.86
CA ARG A 166 -12.36 4.54 -3.83
C ARG A 166 -10.92 4.01 -3.88
N ILE A 167 -10.69 2.78 -3.45
CA ILE A 167 -9.37 2.19 -3.35
C ILE A 167 -9.14 1.15 -4.44
N ILE A 168 -7.92 1.15 -4.96
CA ILE A 168 -7.37 0.06 -5.76
C ILE A 168 -6.01 -0.30 -5.18
N LEU A 169 -5.69 -1.59 -5.16
CA LEU A 169 -4.45 -2.09 -4.59
C LEU A 169 -3.86 -3.17 -5.48
N GLY A 170 -2.59 -3.06 -5.73
CA GLY A 170 -1.84 -4.09 -6.44
C GLY A 170 -0.34 -4.03 -6.19
N THR A 171 0.37 -4.88 -6.90
CA THR A 171 1.83 -4.95 -6.87
C THR A 171 2.41 -4.90 -8.27
N THR A 172 3.66 -4.45 -8.34
CA THR A 172 4.48 -4.53 -9.56
C THR A 172 5.87 -5.03 -9.17
N ARG A 173 6.39 -6.00 -9.91
CA ARG A 173 7.73 -6.58 -9.73
C ARG A 173 8.42 -6.77 -11.06
N ALA A 174 9.67 -6.31 -11.17
CA ALA A 174 10.52 -6.51 -12.35
C ALA A 174 12.00 -6.51 -11.96
N VAL A 175 12.86 -7.06 -12.80
CA VAL A 175 14.32 -7.03 -12.63
C VAL A 175 14.96 -6.39 -13.86
N GLY A 176 15.69 -5.31 -13.68
CA GLY A 176 16.31 -4.54 -14.76
C GLY A 176 15.32 -3.85 -15.71
N GLU A 177 14.09 -3.69 -15.28
CA GLU A 177 12.98 -3.06 -16.00
C GLU A 177 12.20 -2.16 -15.06
N GLY A 178 11.09 -1.62 -15.52
CA GLY A 178 10.24 -0.79 -14.71
C GLY A 178 8.95 -0.40 -15.38
N THR A 179 8.33 0.62 -14.83
CA THR A 179 7.06 1.18 -15.25
C THR A 179 7.24 2.64 -15.62
N VAL A 180 6.67 3.07 -16.75
CA VAL A 180 6.66 4.46 -17.20
C VAL A 180 5.20 4.88 -17.39
N GLU A 181 4.69 5.68 -16.48
CA GLU A 181 3.28 6.06 -16.45
C GLU A 181 3.07 7.57 -16.57
N LYS A 182 2.00 7.94 -17.29
CA LYS A 182 1.43 9.29 -17.17
C LYS A 182 0.67 9.39 -15.87
N GLY A 183 0.70 10.56 -15.25
CA GLY A 183 -0.03 10.82 -14.03
C GLY A 183 -1.52 10.57 -14.17
N HIS A 184 -2.10 9.97 -13.15
CA HIS A 184 -3.53 9.72 -13.05
C HIS A 184 -4.25 10.99 -12.54
N PRO A 185 -5.03 11.72 -13.36
CA PRO A 185 -5.55 13.04 -13.00
C PRO A 185 -6.42 13.08 -11.74
N LYS A 186 -6.95 11.93 -11.34
CA LYS A 186 -7.93 11.77 -10.26
C LYS A 186 -7.53 10.70 -9.24
N VAL A 187 -6.25 10.35 -9.19
CA VAL A 187 -5.75 9.28 -8.34
C VAL A 187 -4.50 9.74 -7.61
N HIS A 188 -4.53 9.68 -6.30
CA HIS A 188 -3.36 9.71 -5.45
C HIS A 188 -2.80 8.31 -5.32
N GLN A 189 -1.48 8.18 -5.32
CA GLN A 189 -0.81 6.89 -5.21
C GLN A 189 0.18 6.88 -4.04
N LEU A 190 0.01 5.89 -3.19
CA LEU A 190 0.90 5.58 -2.07
C LEU A 190 1.68 4.31 -2.44
N ASN A 191 3.00 4.29 -2.20
CA ASN A 191 3.83 3.14 -2.56
C ASN A 191 4.59 2.62 -1.36
N TYR A 192 4.68 1.30 -1.25
CA TYR A 192 5.49 0.61 -0.26
C TYR A 192 6.45 -0.36 -0.95
N CYS A 193 7.76 -0.15 -0.78
CA CYS A 193 8.79 -0.96 -1.41
C CYS A 193 9.01 -2.29 -0.66
N LEU A 194 9.10 -3.38 -1.41
CA LEU A 194 9.16 -4.76 -0.94
C LEU A 194 10.47 -5.44 -1.33
N GLY A 195 10.70 -6.65 -0.83
CA GLY A 195 11.76 -7.57 -1.27
C GLY A 195 13.15 -6.98 -1.16
N ASP A 196 13.92 -7.09 -2.25
CA ASP A 196 15.26 -6.53 -2.40
C ASP A 196 15.25 -5.28 -3.28
N SER A 197 14.18 -4.48 -3.21
CA SER A 197 13.99 -3.28 -4.03
C SER A 197 15.19 -2.35 -4.00
N ASP A 198 15.67 -2.02 -5.19
CA ASP A 198 16.76 -1.06 -5.43
C ASP A 198 16.50 -0.40 -6.80
N PHE A 199 15.71 0.67 -6.83
CA PHE A 199 15.26 1.31 -8.05
C PHE A 199 15.12 2.83 -7.92
N HIS A 200 15.10 3.51 -9.05
CA HIS A 200 14.84 4.94 -9.14
C HIS A 200 13.36 5.20 -9.37
N MET A 201 12.76 6.04 -8.55
CA MET A 201 11.42 6.58 -8.78
C MET A 201 11.54 8.04 -9.15
N SER A 202 11.08 8.39 -10.36
CA SER A 202 11.07 9.78 -10.88
C SER A 202 9.63 10.25 -10.93
N VAL A 203 9.31 11.35 -10.27
CA VAL A 203 7.95 11.90 -10.17
C VAL A 203 7.94 13.39 -10.48
N GLY A 204 6.92 13.85 -11.19
CA GLY A 204 6.74 15.27 -11.51
C GLY A 204 5.83 15.45 -12.72
N TYR A 205 6.07 16.50 -13.47
CA TYR A 205 5.31 16.81 -14.70
C TYR A 205 6.28 16.92 -15.86
N LYS A 206 6.31 15.93 -16.74
CA LYS A 206 7.20 15.89 -17.91
C LYS A 206 7.04 17.11 -18.80
N ALA A 207 5.80 17.60 -18.95
CA ALA A 207 5.51 18.81 -19.73
C ALA A 207 6.13 20.10 -19.14
N GLU A 208 6.41 20.11 -17.84
CA GLU A 208 7.04 21.25 -17.14
C GLU A 208 8.54 21.05 -16.91
N ASN A 209 9.09 19.91 -17.29
CA ASN A 209 10.49 19.53 -17.08
C ASN A 209 10.92 19.63 -15.60
N ASN A 210 10.04 19.19 -14.68
CA ASN A 210 10.25 19.29 -13.23
C ASN A 210 10.23 17.91 -12.54
N MET A 211 10.69 16.87 -13.23
CA MET A 211 10.82 15.53 -12.65
C MET A 211 11.88 15.52 -11.54
N GLU A 212 11.51 14.96 -10.39
CA GLU A 212 12.40 14.68 -9.27
C GLU A 212 12.65 13.19 -9.19
N THR A 213 13.90 12.76 -9.03
CA THR A 213 14.29 11.34 -8.97
C THR A 213 14.84 11.02 -7.60
N VAL A 214 14.31 9.96 -6.98
CA VAL A 214 14.75 9.45 -5.67
C VAL A 214 15.00 7.95 -5.76
N GLN A 215 16.15 7.49 -5.25
CA GLN A 215 16.45 6.08 -5.09
C GLN A 215 15.55 5.48 -4.02
N HIS A 216 14.94 4.32 -4.30
CA HIS A 216 14.06 3.59 -3.39
C HIS A 216 14.67 2.22 -3.05
N HIS A 217 14.54 1.84 -1.78
CA HIS A 217 14.94 0.55 -1.24
C HIS A 217 13.78 -0.12 -0.51
N ALA A 218 13.93 -1.40 -0.20
CA ALA A 218 12.95 -2.15 0.58
C ALA A 218 12.56 -1.41 1.88
N GLY A 219 11.26 -1.33 2.14
CA GLY A 219 10.70 -0.66 3.32
C GLY A 219 10.47 0.85 3.16
N ASP A 220 10.98 1.49 2.10
CA ASP A 220 10.70 2.89 1.80
C ASP A 220 9.20 3.09 1.50
N TRP A 221 8.70 4.25 1.90
CA TRP A 221 7.33 4.69 1.64
C TRP A 221 7.32 5.96 0.82
N SER A 222 6.38 6.08 -0.12
CA SER A 222 6.24 7.30 -0.89
C SER A 222 4.79 7.63 -1.22
N PHE A 223 4.55 8.93 -1.49
CA PHE A 223 3.26 9.47 -1.90
C PHE A 223 3.42 10.32 -3.16
N ILE A 224 2.60 10.02 -4.17
CA ILE A 224 2.50 10.71 -5.45
C ILE A 224 1.13 11.39 -5.54
N PRO A 225 1.06 12.73 -5.55
CA PRO A 225 -0.19 13.46 -5.77
C PRO A 225 -0.82 13.16 -7.13
N ALA A 226 -2.14 13.28 -7.19
CA ALA A 226 -2.91 13.06 -8.42
C ALA A 226 -2.41 13.95 -9.58
N GLY A 227 -2.23 13.34 -10.75
CA GLY A 227 -1.81 14.00 -11.98
C GLY A 227 -0.31 14.06 -12.22
N ALA A 228 0.53 13.71 -11.23
CA ALA A 228 1.98 13.69 -11.45
C ALA A 228 2.39 12.44 -12.26
N ASP A 229 3.18 12.69 -13.34
CA ASP A 229 3.82 11.60 -14.11
C ASP A 229 4.82 10.88 -13.21
N HIS A 230 4.98 9.57 -13.39
CA HIS A 230 5.94 8.81 -12.60
C HIS A 230 6.54 7.63 -13.37
N ASP A 231 7.83 7.45 -13.16
CA ASP A 231 8.62 6.36 -13.73
C ASP A 231 9.34 5.62 -12.60
N LEU A 232 9.26 4.28 -12.60
CA LEU A 232 9.91 3.42 -11.64
C LEU A 232 10.81 2.46 -12.42
N VAL A 233 12.12 2.64 -12.33
CA VAL A 233 13.10 1.94 -13.16
C VAL A 233 14.26 1.47 -12.31
N SER A 234 14.70 0.21 -12.50
CA SER A 234 15.90 -0.33 -11.89
C SER A 234 17.03 -0.50 -12.89
N ASP A 235 18.26 -0.50 -12.37
CA ASP A 235 19.43 -0.89 -13.14
C ASP A 235 19.42 -2.39 -13.45
N PRO A 236 20.20 -2.85 -14.46
CA PRO A 236 20.31 -4.26 -14.77
C PRO A 236 20.68 -5.10 -13.54
N GLY A 237 19.90 -6.15 -13.26
CA GLY A 237 20.09 -7.03 -12.12
C GLY A 237 19.54 -6.52 -10.79
N LYS A 238 19.01 -5.28 -10.76
CA LYS A 238 18.33 -4.70 -9.61
C LYS A 238 16.81 -4.90 -9.72
N GLU A 239 16.13 -4.87 -8.58
CA GLU A 239 14.70 -5.16 -8.50
C GLU A 239 13.86 -3.87 -8.32
N VAL A 240 12.78 -3.78 -9.09
CA VAL A 240 11.61 -2.96 -8.79
C VAL A 240 10.57 -3.88 -8.17
N TYR A 241 10.26 -3.75 -6.89
CA TYR A 241 9.18 -4.49 -6.27
C TYR A 241 8.45 -3.61 -5.26
N TYR A 242 7.20 -3.27 -5.55
CA TYR A 242 6.42 -2.38 -4.69
C TYR A 242 4.93 -2.71 -4.72
N ILE A 243 4.27 -2.33 -3.64
CA ILE A 243 2.82 -2.21 -3.56
C ILE A 243 2.47 -0.80 -4.02
N TRP A 244 1.54 -0.69 -4.96
CA TRP A 244 0.86 0.55 -5.29
C TRP A 244 -0.53 0.51 -4.67
N PHE A 245 -0.84 1.57 -3.90
CA PHE A 245 -2.08 1.76 -3.20
C PHE A 245 -2.68 3.08 -3.67
N GLU A 246 -3.69 2.98 -4.50
CA GLU A 246 -4.31 4.12 -5.17
C GLU A 246 -5.60 4.52 -4.48
N HIS A 247 -5.82 5.83 -4.34
CA HIS A 247 -7.03 6.42 -3.80
C HIS A 247 -7.61 7.45 -4.76
N TYR A 248 -8.80 7.19 -5.27
CA TYR A 248 -9.49 8.09 -6.17
C TYR A 248 -10.02 9.33 -5.45
N THR A 249 -9.67 10.49 -5.96
CA THR A 249 -10.17 11.79 -5.46
C THR A 249 -11.55 12.12 -6.02
N ASP A 250 -11.90 11.53 -7.17
CA ASP A 250 -13.16 11.76 -7.89
C ASP A 250 -13.99 10.47 -7.97
N GLU A 251 -15.08 10.46 -7.23
CA GLU A 251 -16.03 9.35 -7.17
C GLU A 251 -16.62 9.01 -8.54
N GLN A 252 -16.86 10.02 -9.38
CA GLN A 252 -17.40 9.83 -10.73
C GLN A 252 -16.39 9.16 -11.66
N ALA A 253 -15.09 9.44 -11.50
CA ALA A 253 -14.05 8.76 -12.24
C ALA A 253 -14.00 7.28 -11.88
N MET A 254 -14.04 6.95 -10.58
CA MET A 254 -14.14 5.56 -10.11
C MET A 254 -15.43 4.87 -10.58
N ALA A 255 -16.55 5.57 -10.64
CA ALA A 255 -17.82 4.99 -11.07
C ALA A 255 -17.84 4.55 -12.54
N LYS A 256 -16.98 5.16 -13.38
CA LYS A 256 -16.86 4.82 -14.82
C LYS A 256 -15.96 3.60 -15.11
N MET A 257 -15.18 3.18 -14.14
CA MET A 257 -14.38 1.94 -14.21
C MET A 257 -15.25 0.72 -13.93
#